data_ceb9feb6ca31582defe6a1c061453441
#
_entry.id   ceb9feb6ca31582defe6a1c061453441
#
_cell.length_a   1.000
_cell.length_b   1.000
_cell.length_c   1.000
_cell.angle_alpha   90.00
_cell.angle_beta   90.00
_cell.angle_gamma   90.00
#
_symmetry.space_group_name_H-M   'P 1'
#
loop_
_entity.id
_entity.type
_entity.pdbx_description
1 polymer ?
#
loop_
_entity_poly.entity_id
_entity_poly.type
_entity_poly.pdbx_seq_one_letter_code
_entity_poly.pdbx_strand_id
1 'polypeptide(L)'
;MQEKIIILDFGSQYTQLIARRLRELNTYCEILPYNKFPYGEEGIKGVILSGSPYSVNDPNALFVDLSRIRGVYPVLGVCYGAQFLAHTSGGKVESADTREYGRANLAWHDENDPLMRGVRENSTVWMSHGDSITVIPSTFTLVASTHEVKTAAFHIEGELTWGVQFHPEVYHSEDGTLLLTNFVRDICHCDMDWTPASFIEHTVAELSTKLGDDKVVLALSGGVDSTVAAVLLNKAIGNHLTCIFVDNGLLRKNEFESVLANYKDMGLNVLGIDAKDYFYEQLKGVTEPEKKRKIIGSTFIDIFDREARKLTDIKWLAQGTIYPDVIESLSITGMTIKSHHNVGGLPEKMNLKLVEPLRLLFKDEVRRVGRELGISEKLIGRHPFPGPGLAVRILGDITPEKVHILQEADHIFIQGLIDNDLYNKVWQAGVVLLPVQSVGVMGDERTYERAVALRAVLSTDGMTADWAHLPYEFLAKVSNDIINKVRGVNRVVYDISSKPPSTIEWE
;
A
#
# COMPACT_ATOMS: atom_id res chain seq x y z
N MET A 1 -24.29 2.46 -12.30
CA MET A 1 -23.77 1.40 -11.39
C MET A 1 -22.33 1.16 -11.76
N GLN A 2 -21.41 1.03 -10.80
CA GLN A 2 -19.99 0.86 -11.09
C GLN A 2 -19.73 -0.51 -11.73
N GLU A 3 -19.16 -0.53 -12.92
CA GLU A 3 -18.69 -1.77 -13.55
C GLU A 3 -17.45 -2.30 -12.81
N LYS A 4 -17.33 -3.63 -12.68
CA LYS A 4 -16.22 -4.23 -11.94
C LYS A 4 -15.78 -5.60 -12.45
N ILE A 5 -14.51 -5.89 -12.26
CA ILE A 5 -13.92 -7.21 -12.37
C ILE A 5 -13.77 -7.81 -10.96
N ILE A 6 -14.24 -9.02 -10.74
CA ILE A 6 -14.03 -9.75 -9.51
C ILE A 6 -12.76 -10.58 -9.63
N ILE A 7 -11.85 -10.43 -8.67
CA ILE A 7 -10.65 -11.25 -8.54
C ILE A 7 -10.87 -12.21 -7.39
N LEU A 8 -10.98 -13.50 -7.67
CA LEU A 8 -11.06 -14.54 -6.65
C LEU A 8 -9.65 -14.90 -6.19
N ASP A 9 -9.39 -14.65 -4.91
CA ASP A 9 -8.09 -14.85 -4.30
C ASP A 9 -7.93 -16.29 -3.77
N PHE A 10 -7.02 -17.04 -4.38
CA PHE A 10 -6.61 -18.37 -3.95
C PHE A 10 -5.33 -18.35 -3.09
N GLY A 11 -4.97 -17.21 -2.52
CA GLY A 11 -3.84 -17.04 -1.61
C GLY A 11 -2.50 -16.69 -2.28
N SER A 12 -2.53 -16.24 -3.52
CA SER A 12 -1.31 -15.80 -4.23
C SER A 12 -0.76 -14.49 -3.66
N GLN A 13 0.55 -14.43 -3.51
CA GLN A 13 1.24 -13.16 -3.24
C GLN A 13 1.06 -12.11 -4.35
N TYR A 14 0.67 -12.53 -5.57
CA TYR A 14 0.48 -11.65 -6.72
C TYR A 14 -0.97 -11.17 -6.90
N THR A 15 -1.94 -11.63 -6.09
CA THR A 15 -3.35 -11.24 -6.24
C THR A 15 -3.55 -9.71 -6.21
N GLN A 16 -2.88 -9.01 -5.28
CA GLN A 16 -2.95 -7.55 -5.21
C GLN A 16 -2.31 -6.88 -6.43
N LEU A 17 -1.32 -7.53 -7.05
CA LEU A 17 -0.68 -7.00 -8.26
C LEU A 17 -1.60 -7.09 -9.47
N ILE A 18 -2.40 -8.17 -9.60
CA ILE A 18 -3.46 -8.26 -10.61
C ILE A 18 -4.40 -7.06 -10.47
N ALA A 19 -4.91 -6.82 -9.25
CA ALA A 19 -5.80 -5.69 -9.01
C ALA A 19 -5.18 -4.35 -9.37
N ARG A 20 -3.93 -4.10 -8.98
CA ARG A 20 -3.21 -2.87 -9.32
C ARG A 20 -3.11 -2.66 -10.84
N ARG A 21 -2.78 -3.72 -11.61
CA ARG A 21 -2.73 -3.63 -13.07
C ARG A 21 -4.07 -3.26 -13.68
N LEU A 22 -5.18 -3.85 -13.21
CA LEU A 22 -6.50 -3.46 -13.67
C LEU A 22 -6.83 -2.00 -13.34
N ARG A 23 -6.47 -1.53 -12.14
CA ARG A 23 -6.66 -0.14 -11.73
C ARG A 23 -5.80 0.85 -12.53
N GLU A 24 -4.59 0.47 -12.92
CA GLU A 24 -3.74 1.22 -13.84
C GLU A 24 -4.38 1.34 -15.24
N LEU A 25 -5.21 0.36 -15.62
CA LEU A 25 -6.03 0.39 -16.83
C LEU A 25 -7.38 1.10 -16.63
N ASN A 26 -7.55 1.89 -15.59
CA ASN A 26 -8.78 2.57 -15.21
C ASN A 26 -9.99 1.62 -15.09
N THR A 27 -9.77 0.37 -14.71
CA THR A 27 -10.83 -0.63 -14.52
C THR A 27 -11.00 -0.91 -13.04
N TYR A 28 -12.22 -0.69 -12.52
CA TYR A 28 -12.52 -1.02 -11.13
C TYR A 28 -12.54 -2.53 -10.93
N CYS A 29 -11.95 -3.00 -9.83
CA CYS A 29 -11.94 -4.41 -9.47
C CYS A 29 -12.01 -4.60 -7.95
N GLU A 30 -12.50 -5.75 -7.53
CA GLU A 30 -12.56 -6.17 -6.13
C GLU A 30 -11.87 -7.52 -5.94
N ILE A 31 -11.05 -7.63 -4.89
CA ILE A 31 -10.45 -8.90 -4.46
C ILE A 31 -11.37 -9.51 -3.41
N LEU A 32 -11.82 -10.72 -3.65
CA LEU A 32 -12.64 -11.50 -2.72
C LEU A 32 -12.00 -12.86 -2.47
N PRO A 33 -12.18 -13.44 -1.28
CA PRO A 33 -11.79 -14.83 -1.03
C PRO A 33 -12.40 -15.77 -2.09
N TYR A 34 -11.67 -16.78 -2.52
CA TYR A 34 -12.05 -17.70 -3.62
C TYR A 34 -13.49 -18.24 -3.52
N ASN A 35 -14.02 -18.40 -2.30
CA ASN A 35 -15.34 -18.96 -2.00
C ASN A 35 -16.42 -17.91 -1.69
N LYS A 36 -16.16 -16.62 -1.97
CA LYS A 36 -17.06 -15.47 -1.66
C LYS A 36 -17.51 -14.71 -2.90
N PHE A 37 -17.71 -15.42 -4.03
CA PHE A 37 -18.23 -14.77 -5.22
C PHE A 37 -19.63 -14.19 -4.96
N PRO A 38 -19.92 -12.93 -5.31
CA PRO A 38 -21.16 -12.23 -5.00
C PRO A 38 -22.23 -12.54 -6.06
N TYR A 39 -22.81 -13.71 -6.02
CA TYR A 39 -23.82 -14.16 -6.98
C TYR A 39 -25.03 -13.23 -7.04
N GLY A 40 -25.39 -12.79 -8.26
CA GLY A 40 -26.53 -11.92 -8.50
C GLY A 40 -26.25 -10.43 -8.26
N GLU A 41 -25.03 -10.06 -7.94
CA GLU A 41 -24.64 -8.65 -7.87
C GLU A 41 -24.51 -8.09 -9.29
N GLU A 42 -25.10 -6.91 -9.51
CA GLU A 42 -25.06 -6.23 -10.80
C GLU A 42 -23.71 -5.51 -11.01
N GLY A 43 -23.35 -5.24 -12.28
CA GLY A 43 -22.13 -4.53 -12.65
C GLY A 43 -20.88 -5.42 -12.78
N ILE A 44 -20.98 -6.73 -12.51
CA ILE A 44 -19.86 -7.66 -12.73
C ILE A 44 -19.69 -7.89 -14.24
N LYS A 45 -18.52 -7.51 -14.77
CA LYS A 45 -18.18 -7.63 -16.19
C LYS A 45 -17.30 -8.84 -16.49
N GLY A 46 -16.53 -9.32 -15.50
CA GLY A 46 -15.65 -10.47 -15.67
C GLY A 46 -15.07 -10.95 -14.34
N VAL A 47 -14.41 -12.11 -14.38
CA VAL A 47 -13.83 -12.77 -13.22
C VAL A 47 -12.40 -13.17 -13.52
N ILE A 48 -11.49 -12.91 -12.59
CA ILE A 48 -10.10 -13.40 -12.64
C ILE A 48 -9.90 -14.39 -11.48
N LEU A 49 -9.39 -15.57 -11.79
CA LEU A 49 -8.97 -16.56 -10.81
C LEU A 49 -7.46 -16.39 -10.60
N SER A 50 -7.04 -16.06 -9.40
CA SER A 50 -5.64 -15.79 -9.10
C SER A 50 -4.77 -17.05 -9.06
N GLY A 51 -3.46 -16.89 -8.88
CA GLY A 51 -2.55 -17.95 -8.48
C GLY A 51 -2.82 -18.46 -7.06
N SER A 52 -2.10 -19.51 -6.66
CA SER A 52 -2.14 -20.09 -5.32
C SER A 52 -0.77 -20.65 -4.94
N PRO A 53 -0.43 -20.71 -3.63
CA PRO A 53 0.72 -21.47 -3.16
C PRO A 53 0.51 -22.99 -3.17
N TYR A 54 -0.73 -23.46 -3.37
CA TYR A 54 -1.11 -24.87 -3.38
C TYR A 54 -1.08 -25.46 -4.81
N SER A 55 -0.92 -26.79 -4.92
CA SER A 55 -1.20 -27.54 -6.12
C SER A 55 -2.69 -27.87 -6.22
N VAL A 56 -3.24 -27.96 -7.44
CA VAL A 56 -4.61 -28.47 -7.66
C VAL A 56 -4.76 -29.94 -7.28
N ASN A 57 -3.66 -30.68 -7.15
CA ASN A 57 -3.59 -32.07 -6.73
C ASN A 57 -3.39 -32.22 -5.20
N ASP A 58 -3.22 -31.10 -4.47
CA ASP A 58 -3.01 -31.12 -3.03
C ASP A 58 -4.32 -31.45 -2.31
N PRO A 59 -4.32 -32.25 -1.23
CA PRO A 59 -5.49 -32.45 -0.37
C PRO A 59 -6.09 -31.15 0.18
N ASN A 60 -5.28 -30.10 0.31
CA ASN A 60 -5.71 -28.77 0.74
C ASN A 60 -6.00 -27.80 -0.40
N ALA A 61 -6.11 -28.31 -1.64
CA ALA A 61 -6.41 -27.47 -2.80
C ALA A 61 -7.70 -26.65 -2.59
N LEU A 62 -7.66 -25.41 -3.00
CA LEU A 62 -8.78 -24.48 -2.86
C LEU A 62 -9.70 -24.60 -4.08
N PHE A 63 -10.88 -25.14 -3.90
CA PHE A 63 -11.87 -25.31 -4.96
C PHE A 63 -13.07 -24.39 -4.76
N VAL A 64 -13.60 -23.90 -5.86
CA VAL A 64 -14.86 -23.14 -5.93
C VAL A 64 -15.74 -23.73 -7.04
N ASP A 65 -17.06 -23.75 -6.83
CA ASP A 65 -17.99 -24.13 -7.88
C ASP A 65 -18.07 -23.04 -8.96
N LEU A 66 -17.52 -23.34 -10.13
CA LEU A 66 -17.52 -22.43 -11.29
C LEU A 66 -18.78 -22.55 -12.16
N SER A 67 -19.70 -23.48 -11.87
CA SER A 67 -20.91 -23.73 -12.71
C SER A 67 -21.82 -22.50 -12.88
N ARG A 68 -21.76 -21.55 -11.94
CA ARG A 68 -22.51 -20.29 -11.94
C ARG A 68 -21.67 -19.08 -12.36
N ILE A 69 -20.42 -19.29 -12.74
CA ILE A 69 -19.47 -18.23 -13.14
C ILE A 69 -19.12 -18.43 -14.61
N ARG A 70 -18.64 -19.63 -15.00
CA ARG A 70 -18.33 -19.99 -16.38
C ARG A 70 -19.61 -19.97 -17.22
N GLY A 71 -19.48 -19.49 -18.46
CA GLY A 71 -20.63 -19.33 -19.36
C GLY A 71 -21.59 -18.20 -19.00
N VAL A 72 -21.41 -17.57 -17.82
CA VAL A 72 -22.18 -16.39 -17.38
C VAL A 72 -21.33 -15.13 -17.49
N TYR A 73 -20.09 -15.20 -17.06
CA TYR A 73 -19.12 -14.10 -17.09
C TYR A 73 -17.90 -14.51 -17.90
N PRO A 74 -17.19 -13.56 -18.57
CA PRO A 74 -15.83 -13.76 -19.02
C PRO A 74 -14.91 -14.15 -17.85
N VAL A 75 -14.06 -15.17 -18.05
CA VAL A 75 -13.16 -15.69 -17.01
C VAL A 75 -11.72 -15.73 -17.49
N LEU A 76 -10.78 -15.25 -16.69
CA LEU A 76 -9.34 -15.42 -16.89
C LEU A 76 -8.73 -16.16 -15.71
N GLY A 77 -8.22 -17.36 -15.91
CA GLY A 77 -7.41 -18.10 -14.94
C GLY A 77 -5.94 -17.73 -15.07
N VAL A 78 -5.29 -17.33 -13.98
CA VAL A 78 -3.86 -17.00 -13.94
C VAL A 78 -3.14 -18.05 -13.08
N CYS A 79 -2.12 -18.70 -13.66
CA CYS A 79 -1.28 -19.69 -13.00
C CYS A 79 -2.12 -20.83 -12.38
N TYR A 80 -2.31 -20.87 -11.05
CA TYR A 80 -3.20 -21.83 -10.39
C TYR A 80 -4.64 -21.75 -10.96
N GLY A 81 -5.16 -20.56 -11.22
CA GLY A 81 -6.49 -20.39 -11.81
C GLY A 81 -6.63 -21.09 -13.17
N ALA A 82 -5.58 -21.08 -14.01
CA ALA A 82 -5.54 -21.82 -15.26
C ALA A 82 -5.46 -23.33 -15.02
N GLN A 83 -4.63 -23.78 -14.10
CA GLN A 83 -4.53 -25.20 -13.70
C GLN A 83 -5.86 -25.70 -13.14
N PHE A 84 -6.53 -24.89 -12.30
CA PHE A 84 -7.83 -25.19 -11.75
C PHE A 84 -8.92 -25.37 -12.82
N LEU A 85 -8.97 -24.49 -13.82
CA LEU A 85 -9.86 -24.62 -14.98
C LEU A 85 -9.59 -25.90 -15.75
N ALA A 86 -8.32 -26.22 -16.05
CA ALA A 86 -7.96 -27.43 -16.76
C ALA A 86 -8.31 -28.69 -15.96
N HIS A 87 -7.93 -28.74 -14.69
CA HIS A 87 -8.15 -29.88 -13.81
C HIS A 87 -9.66 -30.20 -13.64
N THR A 88 -10.48 -29.18 -13.35
CA THR A 88 -11.93 -29.35 -13.13
C THR A 88 -12.70 -29.69 -14.42
N SER A 89 -12.09 -29.47 -15.58
CA SER A 89 -12.66 -29.84 -16.88
C SER A 89 -12.13 -31.18 -17.41
N GLY A 90 -11.39 -31.95 -16.61
CA GLY A 90 -10.87 -33.28 -16.97
C GLY A 90 -9.50 -33.29 -17.65
N GLY A 91 -8.80 -32.17 -17.66
CA GLY A 91 -7.40 -32.09 -18.05
C GLY A 91 -6.46 -32.69 -16.98
N LYS A 92 -5.16 -32.76 -17.29
CA LYS A 92 -4.13 -33.23 -16.36
C LYS A 92 -3.18 -32.10 -16.01
N VAL A 93 -2.96 -31.95 -14.71
CA VAL A 93 -1.96 -31.07 -14.13
C VAL A 93 -0.98 -31.95 -13.35
N GLU A 94 0.28 -31.88 -13.69
CA GLU A 94 1.31 -32.76 -13.12
C GLU A 94 2.50 -31.91 -12.65
N SER A 95 3.21 -32.40 -11.64
CA SER A 95 4.44 -31.77 -11.21
C SER A 95 5.46 -31.79 -12.34
N ALA A 96 6.00 -30.64 -12.66
CA ALA A 96 7.02 -30.53 -13.70
C ALA A 96 8.34 -31.13 -13.18
N ASP A 97 9.05 -31.87 -14.05
CA ASP A 97 10.37 -32.44 -13.74
C ASP A 97 11.40 -31.31 -13.42
N THR A 98 11.21 -30.15 -14.04
CA THR A 98 11.96 -28.94 -13.78
C THR A 98 11.01 -27.83 -13.31
N ARG A 99 11.30 -27.22 -12.18
CA ARG A 99 10.53 -26.07 -11.69
C ARG A 99 10.76 -24.88 -12.62
N GLU A 100 9.68 -24.25 -13.07
CA GLU A 100 9.75 -23.09 -13.95
C GLU A 100 9.56 -21.81 -13.17
N TYR A 101 10.67 -21.18 -12.84
CA TYR A 101 10.70 -19.89 -12.17
C TYR A 101 11.53 -18.89 -12.96
N GLY A 102 10.95 -17.74 -13.26
CA GLY A 102 11.65 -16.66 -13.93
C GLY A 102 11.12 -16.32 -15.30
N ARG A 103 12.01 -15.81 -16.16
CA ARG A 103 11.67 -15.37 -17.51
C ARG A 103 11.62 -16.56 -18.47
N ALA A 104 10.53 -16.63 -19.23
CA ALA A 104 10.39 -17.52 -20.40
C ALA A 104 9.93 -16.68 -21.59
N ASN A 105 10.13 -17.19 -22.80
CA ASN A 105 9.68 -16.52 -24.01
C ASN A 105 8.57 -17.33 -24.67
N LEU A 106 7.54 -16.65 -25.19
CA LEU A 106 6.50 -17.29 -25.99
C LEU A 106 7.12 -17.80 -27.27
N ALA A 107 7.13 -19.13 -27.44
CA ALA A 107 7.61 -19.76 -28.66
C ALA A 107 6.58 -19.68 -29.79
N TRP A 108 5.30 -19.63 -29.41
CA TRP A 108 4.17 -19.50 -30.33
C TRP A 108 2.94 -18.97 -29.59
N HIS A 109 2.12 -18.21 -30.28
CA HIS A 109 0.77 -17.84 -29.86
C HIS A 109 -0.16 -17.62 -31.05
N ASP A 110 -1.47 -17.74 -30.83
CA ASP A 110 -2.47 -17.45 -31.86
C ASP A 110 -2.78 -15.94 -31.86
N GLU A 111 -2.30 -15.25 -32.91
CA GLU A 111 -2.54 -13.80 -33.07
C GLU A 111 -4.00 -13.45 -33.31
N ASN A 112 -4.84 -14.41 -33.72
CA ASN A 112 -6.27 -14.19 -33.93
C ASN A 112 -7.10 -14.32 -32.63
N ASP A 113 -6.52 -14.95 -31.60
CA ASP A 113 -7.20 -15.05 -30.31
C ASP A 113 -7.36 -13.65 -29.67
N PRO A 114 -8.58 -13.30 -29.21
CA PRO A 114 -8.84 -11.98 -28.62
C PRO A 114 -7.90 -11.61 -27.48
N LEU A 115 -7.51 -12.57 -26.63
CA LEU A 115 -6.63 -12.32 -25.48
C LEU A 115 -5.20 -11.99 -25.93
N MET A 116 -4.71 -12.63 -26.99
CA MET A 116 -3.34 -12.51 -27.48
C MET A 116 -3.14 -11.45 -28.56
N ARG A 117 -4.20 -10.76 -28.96
CA ARG A 117 -4.13 -9.76 -30.04
C ARG A 117 -3.07 -8.69 -29.76
N GLY A 118 -2.11 -8.55 -30.68
CA GLY A 118 -1.04 -7.57 -30.62
C GLY A 118 0.11 -7.93 -29.68
N VAL A 119 0.08 -9.09 -29.03
CA VAL A 119 1.23 -9.64 -28.30
C VAL A 119 2.36 -9.91 -29.30
N ARG A 120 3.59 -9.53 -28.96
CA ARG A 120 4.75 -9.67 -29.84
C ARG A 120 5.22 -11.13 -29.94
N GLU A 121 5.71 -11.51 -31.09
CA GLU A 121 6.46 -12.76 -31.21
C GLU A 121 7.61 -12.78 -30.19
N ASN A 122 7.86 -13.95 -29.61
CA ASN A 122 8.92 -14.15 -28.62
C ASN A 122 8.86 -13.22 -27.40
N SER A 123 7.67 -12.69 -27.06
CA SER A 123 7.46 -11.85 -25.89
C SER A 123 7.86 -12.57 -24.62
N THR A 124 8.55 -11.85 -23.72
CA THR A 124 8.96 -12.39 -22.42
C THR A 124 7.76 -12.46 -21.48
N VAL A 125 7.57 -13.60 -20.82
CA VAL A 125 6.57 -13.85 -19.80
C VAL A 125 7.21 -14.32 -18.50
N TRP A 126 6.57 -14.07 -17.36
CA TRP A 126 7.05 -14.49 -16.05
C TRP A 126 6.37 -15.77 -15.59
N MET A 127 7.16 -16.83 -15.42
CA MET A 127 6.72 -18.12 -14.87
C MET A 127 7.00 -18.20 -13.36
N SER A 128 6.09 -18.80 -12.60
CA SER A 128 6.26 -19.01 -11.17
C SER A 128 5.40 -20.19 -10.69
N HIS A 129 5.70 -21.39 -11.18
CA HIS A 129 4.91 -22.59 -10.85
C HIS A 129 5.77 -23.85 -10.74
N GLY A 130 5.31 -24.79 -9.91
CA GLY A 130 5.89 -26.13 -9.78
C GLY A 130 5.13 -27.20 -10.55
N ASP A 131 3.88 -26.94 -10.92
CA ASP A 131 3.01 -27.85 -11.66
C ASP A 131 2.70 -27.26 -13.04
N SER A 132 2.57 -28.13 -14.05
CA SER A 132 2.28 -27.74 -15.44
C SER A 132 1.05 -28.49 -15.97
N ILE A 133 0.29 -27.83 -16.85
CA ILE A 133 -0.83 -28.44 -17.56
C ILE A 133 -0.28 -29.31 -18.69
N THR A 134 -0.29 -30.64 -18.48
CA THR A 134 0.27 -31.60 -19.42
C THR A 134 -0.75 -32.07 -20.46
N VAL A 135 -2.04 -32.10 -20.10
CA VAL A 135 -3.13 -32.46 -21.00
C VAL A 135 -4.28 -31.49 -20.83
N ILE A 136 -4.69 -30.86 -21.94
CA ILE A 136 -5.91 -30.06 -22.00
C ILE A 136 -7.07 -30.93 -22.55
N PRO A 137 -8.33 -30.69 -22.04
CA PRO A 137 -9.52 -31.34 -22.63
C PRO A 137 -9.71 -31.01 -24.10
N SER A 138 -10.42 -31.88 -24.85
CA SER A 138 -10.70 -31.68 -26.26
C SER A 138 -11.56 -30.46 -26.60
N THR A 139 -12.21 -29.87 -25.58
CA THR A 139 -12.97 -28.61 -25.67
C THR A 139 -12.10 -27.37 -25.44
N PHE A 140 -10.80 -27.55 -25.24
CA PHE A 140 -9.86 -26.45 -25.02
C PHE A 140 -8.99 -26.30 -26.27
N THR A 141 -8.85 -25.06 -26.70
CA THR A 141 -7.93 -24.70 -27.79
C THR A 141 -6.65 -24.11 -27.22
N LEU A 142 -5.50 -24.61 -27.65
CA LEU A 142 -4.20 -24.04 -27.30
C LEU A 142 -4.10 -22.63 -27.89
N VAL A 143 -3.67 -21.66 -27.08
CA VAL A 143 -3.57 -20.24 -27.46
C VAL A 143 -2.11 -19.76 -27.43
N ALA A 144 -1.28 -20.29 -26.53
CA ALA A 144 0.15 -19.99 -26.51
C ALA A 144 0.98 -21.13 -25.91
N SER A 145 2.25 -21.20 -26.33
CA SER A 145 3.28 -22.09 -25.77
C SER A 145 4.59 -21.34 -25.53
N THR A 146 5.40 -21.84 -24.60
CA THR A 146 6.83 -21.51 -24.51
C THR A 146 7.66 -22.71 -25.03
N HIS A 147 8.97 -22.59 -25.01
CA HIS A 147 9.85 -23.74 -25.39
C HIS A 147 9.74 -24.88 -24.37
N GLU A 148 9.50 -24.55 -23.09
CA GLU A 148 9.44 -25.50 -21.98
C GLU A 148 7.99 -25.92 -21.68
N VAL A 149 7.01 -24.97 -21.72
CA VAL A 149 5.60 -25.17 -21.39
C VAL A 149 4.76 -25.25 -22.64
N LYS A 150 4.30 -26.47 -22.95
CA LYS A 150 3.44 -26.71 -24.14
C LYS A 150 2.11 -25.96 -24.03
N THR A 151 1.51 -25.87 -22.81
CA THR A 151 0.24 -25.21 -22.58
C THR A 151 0.49 -23.95 -21.73
N ALA A 152 1.04 -22.89 -22.36
CA ALA A 152 1.25 -21.60 -21.70
C ALA A 152 -0.04 -20.77 -21.62
N ALA A 153 -0.95 -20.93 -22.61
CA ALA A 153 -2.30 -20.36 -22.57
C ALA A 153 -3.28 -21.22 -23.36
N PHE A 154 -4.53 -21.19 -22.96
CA PHE A 154 -5.64 -21.87 -23.63
C PHE A 154 -6.93 -21.04 -23.56
N HIS A 155 -7.86 -21.36 -24.48
CA HIS A 155 -9.22 -20.86 -24.51
C HIS A 155 -10.21 -22.03 -24.43
N ILE A 156 -11.34 -21.88 -23.75
CA ILE A 156 -12.40 -22.92 -23.70
C ILE A 156 -13.42 -22.62 -24.77
N GLU A 157 -13.61 -23.57 -25.71
CA GLU A 157 -14.55 -23.41 -26.83
C GLU A 157 -15.98 -23.20 -26.35
N GLY A 158 -16.68 -22.23 -26.94
CA GLY A 158 -18.06 -21.90 -26.60
C GLY A 158 -18.26 -21.09 -25.34
N GLU A 159 -17.19 -20.70 -24.67
CA GLU A 159 -17.20 -19.83 -23.48
C GLU A 159 -16.22 -18.68 -23.63
N LEU A 160 -16.47 -17.58 -22.92
CA LEU A 160 -15.48 -16.48 -22.79
C LEU A 160 -14.52 -16.77 -21.61
N THR A 161 -13.80 -17.91 -21.70
CA THR A 161 -12.96 -18.40 -20.62
C THR A 161 -11.56 -18.73 -21.12
N TRP A 162 -10.55 -18.09 -20.56
CA TRP A 162 -9.12 -18.28 -20.86
C TRP A 162 -8.34 -18.70 -19.63
N GLY A 163 -7.25 -19.39 -19.84
CA GLY A 163 -6.25 -19.68 -18.84
C GLY A 163 -4.85 -19.35 -19.33
N VAL A 164 -4.05 -18.67 -18.50
CA VAL A 164 -2.63 -18.40 -18.75
C VAL A 164 -1.80 -18.97 -17.60
N GLN A 165 -0.75 -19.75 -17.93
CA GLN A 165 0.11 -20.37 -16.92
C GLN A 165 1.10 -19.36 -16.33
N PHE A 166 1.46 -18.34 -17.08
CA PHE A 166 2.34 -17.25 -16.66
C PHE A 166 1.58 -16.13 -15.93
N HIS A 167 2.34 -15.17 -15.38
CA HIS A 167 1.83 -14.03 -14.63
C HIS A 167 1.87 -12.75 -15.48
N PRO A 168 0.77 -12.37 -16.16
CA PRO A 168 0.73 -11.15 -16.96
C PRO A 168 0.82 -9.88 -16.12
N GLU A 169 0.46 -9.94 -14.84
CA GLU A 169 0.49 -8.84 -13.90
C GLU A 169 1.90 -8.44 -13.46
N VAL A 170 2.88 -9.33 -13.59
CA VAL A 170 4.27 -9.09 -13.17
C VAL A 170 4.99 -8.21 -14.18
N TYR A 171 5.74 -7.23 -13.72
CA TYR A 171 6.51 -6.29 -14.56
C TYR A 171 7.41 -6.96 -15.60
N HIS A 172 7.91 -8.16 -15.32
CA HIS A 172 8.77 -8.91 -16.24
C HIS A 172 8.02 -9.56 -17.41
N SER A 173 6.69 -9.60 -17.40
CA SER A 173 5.86 -9.98 -18.54
C SER A 173 5.70 -8.75 -19.44
N GLU A 174 6.48 -8.68 -20.52
CA GLU A 174 6.62 -7.47 -21.34
C GLU A 174 5.28 -6.99 -21.91
N ASP A 175 4.48 -7.90 -22.47
CA ASP A 175 3.16 -7.60 -23.03
C ASP A 175 2.00 -7.94 -22.07
N GLY A 176 2.30 -8.19 -20.78
CA GLY A 176 1.30 -8.54 -19.78
C GLY A 176 0.20 -7.48 -19.58
N THR A 177 0.58 -6.21 -19.64
CA THR A 177 -0.38 -5.08 -19.59
C THR A 177 -1.31 -5.10 -20.81
N LEU A 178 -0.81 -5.39 -22.01
CA LEU A 178 -1.62 -5.50 -23.22
C LEU A 178 -2.61 -6.66 -23.13
N LEU A 179 -2.16 -7.83 -22.65
CA LEU A 179 -3.01 -9.01 -22.45
C LEU A 179 -4.16 -8.69 -21.47
N LEU A 180 -3.85 -8.05 -20.33
CA LEU A 180 -4.89 -7.63 -19.39
C LEU A 180 -5.82 -6.55 -19.98
N THR A 181 -5.30 -5.65 -20.82
CA THR A 181 -6.13 -4.68 -21.55
C THR A 181 -7.09 -5.39 -22.50
N ASN A 182 -6.62 -6.37 -23.27
CA ASN A 182 -7.47 -7.16 -24.16
C ASN A 182 -8.58 -7.87 -23.36
N PHE A 183 -8.24 -8.43 -22.20
CA PHE A 183 -9.24 -9.07 -21.35
C PHE A 183 -10.31 -8.07 -20.86
N VAL A 184 -9.92 -6.96 -20.24
CA VAL A 184 -10.90 -6.05 -19.64
C VAL A 184 -11.68 -5.23 -20.68
N ARG A 185 -11.01 -4.76 -21.74
CA ARG A 185 -11.61 -3.90 -22.77
C ARG A 185 -12.34 -4.70 -23.84
N ASP A 186 -11.65 -5.68 -24.46
CA ASP A 186 -12.14 -6.32 -25.67
C ASP A 186 -13.00 -7.56 -25.37
N ILE A 187 -12.76 -8.26 -24.27
CA ILE A 187 -13.49 -9.47 -23.87
C ILE A 187 -14.57 -9.13 -22.84
N CYS A 188 -14.26 -8.39 -21.76
CA CYS A 188 -15.22 -8.02 -20.73
C CYS A 188 -16.04 -6.77 -21.07
N HIS A 189 -15.64 -5.99 -22.08
CA HIS A 189 -16.29 -4.74 -22.49
C HIS A 189 -16.49 -3.76 -21.34
N CYS A 190 -15.43 -3.56 -20.53
CA CYS A 190 -15.43 -2.55 -19.47
C CYS A 190 -15.23 -1.14 -20.05
N ASP A 191 -15.94 -0.16 -19.51
CA ASP A 191 -15.84 1.24 -19.93
C ASP A 191 -14.50 1.90 -19.57
N MET A 192 -13.73 1.28 -18.68
CA MET A 192 -12.41 1.78 -18.20
C MET A 192 -12.48 3.23 -17.69
N ASP A 193 -13.51 3.54 -16.92
CA ASP A 193 -13.86 4.87 -16.42
C ASP A 193 -13.44 5.13 -14.97
N TRP A 194 -12.74 4.17 -14.35
CA TRP A 194 -12.22 4.31 -12.99
C TRP A 194 -11.04 5.29 -12.95
N THR A 195 -11.36 6.58 -12.99
CA THR A 195 -10.41 7.69 -12.96
C THR A 195 -10.47 8.44 -11.63
N PRO A 196 -9.42 9.19 -11.24
CA PRO A 196 -9.48 10.04 -10.05
C PRO A 196 -10.68 10.99 -10.04
N ALA A 197 -11.01 11.59 -11.19
CA ALA A 197 -12.14 12.51 -11.32
C ALA A 197 -13.48 11.80 -11.08
N SER A 198 -13.72 10.65 -11.73
CA SER A 198 -14.96 9.87 -11.54
C SER A 198 -15.10 9.37 -10.11
N PHE A 199 -13.99 8.90 -9.49
CA PHE A 199 -13.98 8.51 -8.09
C PHE A 199 -14.38 9.66 -7.16
N ILE A 200 -13.82 10.87 -7.36
CA ILE A 200 -14.14 12.05 -6.55
C ILE A 200 -15.63 12.37 -6.66
N GLU A 201 -16.15 12.44 -7.89
CA GLU A 201 -17.54 12.77 -8.14
C GLU A 201 -18.50 11.80 -7.44
N HIS A 202 -18.33 10.49 -7.65
CA HIS A 202 -19.16 9.45 -7.04
C HIS A 202 -19.03 9.44 -5.51
N THR A 203 -17.80 9.50 -4.98
CA THR A 203 -17.56 9.44 -3.53
C THR A 203 -18.14 10.67 -2.83
N VAL A 204 -18.00 11.86 -3.39
CA VAL A 204 -18.59 13.08 -2.81
C VAL A 204 -20.10 13.00 -2.80
N ALA A 205 -20.73 12.53 -3.88
CA ALA A 205 -22.20 12.36 -3.95
C ALA A 205 -22.71 11.30 -2.94
N GLU A 206 -22.02 10.16 -2.84
CA GLU A 206 -22.33 9.12 -1.86
C GLU A 206 -22.21 9.63 -0.42
N LEU A 207 -21.09 10.28 -0.10
CA LEU A 207 -20.85 10.85 1.22
C LEU A 207 -21.89 11.92 1.58
N SER A 208 -22.23 12.82 0.66
CA SER A 208 -23.26 13.85 0.88
C SER A 208 -24.62 13.21 1.18
N THR A 209 -24.98 12.16 0.44
CA THR A 209 -26.25 11.45 0.65
C THR A 209 -26.26 10.69 1.98
N LYS A 210 -25.15 9.99 2.31
CA LYS A 210 -25.04 9.13 3.49
C LYS A 210 -24.97 9.94 4.79
N LEU A 211 -24.25 11.05 4.76
CA LEU A 211 -23.96 11.85 5.95
C LEU A 211 -25.00 12.97 6.16
N GLY A 212 -25.52 13.55 5.09
CA GLY A 212 -26.48 14.66 5.16
C GLY A 212 -25.94 15.81 6.05
N ASP A 213 -26.75 16.21 7.03
CA ASP A 213 -26.41 17.24 7.99
C ASP A 213 -25.70 16.72 9.27
N ASP A 214 -25.37 15.43 9.31
CA ASP A 214 -24.68 14.83 10.44
C ASP A 214 -23.24 15.35 10.57
N LYS A 215 -22.80 15.58 11.80
CA LYS A 215 -21.42 15.99 12.08
C LYS A 215 -20.47 14.81 12.12
N VAL A 216 -19.31 15.01 11.51
CA VAL A 216 -18.24 14.03 11.36
C VAL A 216 -16.98 14.51 12.06
N VAL A 217 -16.31 13.63 12.79
CA VAL A 217 -14.95 13.89 13.30
C VAL A 217 -13.94 13.00 12.58
N LEU A 218 -12.78 13.57 12.24
CA LEU A 218 -11.68 12.87 11.59
C LEU A 218 -10.38 13.08 12.36
N ALA A 219 -9.66 12.00 12.65
CA ALA A 219 -8.30 12.08 13.15
C ALA A 219 -7.31 12.31 11.99
N LEU A 220 -6.58 13.42 12.04
CA LEU A 220 -5.51 13.72 11.09
C LEU A 220 -4.17 13.21 11.64
N SER A 221 -3.44 12.49 10.82
CA SER A 221 -2.08 12.04 11.13
C SER A 221 -0.98 12.90 10.49
N GLY A 222 -1.36 13.91 9.69
CA GLY A 222 -0.43 14.64 8.83
C GLY A 222 0.01 13.87 7.59
N GLY A 223 -0.46 12.63 7.42
CA GLY A 223 -0.18 11.77 6.27
C GLY A 223 -1.09 12.05 5.07
N VAL A 224 -0.70 11.51 3.91
CA VAL A 224 -1.41 11.69 2.64
C VAL A 224 -2.86 11.20 2.74
N ASP A 225 -3.07 10.00 3.29
CA ASP A 225 -4.39 9.36 3.30
C ASP A 225 -5.41 10.15 4.13
N SER A 226 -5.05 10.51 5.37
CA SER A 226 -5.92 11.33 6.21
C SER A 226 -6.20 12.71 5.61
N THR A 227 -5.23 13.28 4.90
CA THR A 227 -5.40 14.57 4.19
C THR A 227 -6.38 14.45 3.04
N VAL A 228 -6.24 13.42 2.18
CA VAL A 228 -7.16 13.18 1.05
C VAL A 228 -8.57 12.87 1.55
N ALA A 229 -8.71 12.06 2.61
CA ALA A 229 -10.00 11.80 3.25
C ALA A 229 -10.65 13.08 3.79
N ALA A 230 -9.88 13.97 4.44
CA ALA A 230 -10.36 15.24 4.94
C ALA A 230 -10.90 16.14 3.82
N VAL A 231 -10.15 16.26 2.71
CA VAL A 231 -10.56 17.10 1.58
C VAL A 231 -11.80 16.55 0.88
N LEU A 232 -11.91 15.22 0.68
CA LEU A 232 -13.12 14.59 0.14
C LEU A 232 -14.35 14.84 1.02
N LEU A 233 -14.21 14.61 2.32
CA LEU A 233 -15.29 14.87 3.29
C LEU A 233 -15.67 16.36 3.33
N ASN A 234 -14.69 17.26 3.32
CA ASN A 234 -14.96 18.68 3.29
C ASN A 234 -15.71 19.12 2.03
N LYS A 235 -15.40 18.51 0.86
CA LYS A 235 -16.18 18.74 -0.38
C LYS A 235 -17.61 18.22 -0.25
N ALA A 236 -17.84 17.12 0.47
CA ALA A 236 -19.16 16.50 0.60
C ALA A 236 -20.05 17.20 1.63
N ILE A 237 -19.52 17.57 2.81
CA ILE A 237 -20.31 18.05 3.96
C ILE A 237 -19.84 19.38 4.56
N GLY A 238 -18.79 19.99 3.98
CA GLY A 238 -18.31 21.32 4.37
C GLY A 238 -18.03 21.44 5.88
N ASN A 239 -18.62 22.43 6.51
CA ASN A 239 -18.42 22.76 7.93
C ASN A 239 -18.93 21.71 8.94
N HIS A 240 -19.61 20.66 8.49
CA HIS A 240 -19.99 19.53 9.33
C HIS A 240 -18.82 18.61 9.64
N LEU A 241 -17.68 18.77 8.96
CA LEU A 241 -16.44 18.07 9.26
C LEU A 241 -15.62 18.85 10.30
N THR A 242 -15.20 18.18 11.37
CA THR A 242 -14.18 18.66 12.31
C THR A 242 -13.02 17.69 12.31
N CYS A 243 -11.83 18.19 12.03
CA CYS A 243 -10.60 17.40 12.06
C CYS A 243 -9.85 17.67 13.37
N ILE A 244 -9.23 16.64 13.95
CA ILE A 244 -8.38 16.75 15.13
C ILE A 244 -6.96 16.32 14.74
N PHE A 245 -5.99 17.20 14.93
CA PHE A 245 -4.56 16.94 14.70
C PHE A 245 -3.81 17.05 16.02
N VAL A 246 -3.16 15.97 16.44
CA VAL A 246 -2.49 15.89 17.75
C VAL A 246 -0.97 15.99 17.56
N ASP A 247 -0.36 16.94 18.25
CA ASP A 247 1.09 16.97 18.44
C ASP A 247 1.46 16.07 19.62
N ASN A 248 2.05 14.94 19.28
CA ASN A 248 2.53 13.96 20.27
C ASN A 248 3.98 14.22 20.70
N GLY A 249 4.60 15.32 20.27
CA GLY A 249 6.00 15.64 20.53
C GLY A 249 7.00 14.78 19.72
N LEU A 250 6.52 13.86 18.88
CA LEU A 250 7.35 12.92 18.10
C LEU A 250 7.28 13.20 16.59
N LEU A 251 6.71 14.35 16.23
CA LEU A 251 6.67 14.87 14.87
C LEU A 251 8.05 15.43 14.47
N ARG A 252 8.27 15.63 13.17
CA ARG A 252 9.46 16.32 12.67
C ARG A 252 9.47 17.78 13.10
N LYS A 253 10.64 18.40 13.04
CA LYS A 253 10.81 19.83 13.37
C LYS A 253 9.81 20.69 12.60
N ASN A 254 9.08 21.55 13.32
CA ASN A 254 8.07 22.48 12.79
C ASN A 254 6.93 21.80 11.99
N GLU A 255 6.75 20.51 12.14
CA GLU A 255 5.73 19.77 11.37
C GLU A 255 4.33 20.13 11.81
N PHE A 256 4.09 20.25 13.11
CA PHE A 256 2.78 20.58 13.65
C PHE A 256 2.25 21.90 13.09
N GLU A 257 3.04 22.96 13.18
CA GLU A 257 2.68 24.29 12.71
C GLU A 257 2.50 24.32 11.19
N SER A 258 3.42 23.69 10.46
CA SER A 258 3.37 23.68 9.00
C SER A 258 2.18 22.89 8.47
N VAL A 259 1.79 21.81 9.11
CA VAL A 259 0.63 20.98 8.74
C VAL A 259 -0.66 21.73 9.03
N LEU A 260 -0.78 22.39 10.19
CA LEU A 260 -1.94 23.22 10.54
C LEU A 260 -2.13 24.38 9.56
N ALA A 261 -1.04 25.06 9.17
CA ALA A 261 -1.09 26.13 8.18
C ALA A 261 -1.60 25.62 6.84
N ASN A 262 -1.06 24.50 6.34
CA ASN A 262 -1.50 23.89 5.08
C ASN A 262 -2.99 23.50 5.12
N TYR A 263 -3.47 22.94 6.22
CA TYR A 263 -4.88 22.55 6.34
C TYR A 263 -5.82 23.78 6.39
N LYS A 264 -5.39 24.85 7.02
CA LYS A 264 -6.11 26.11 7.02
C LYS A 264 -6.23 26.71 5.61
N ASP A 265 -5.16 26.64 4.82
CA ASP A 265 -5.14 27.11 3.43
C ASP A 265 -6.07 26.26 2.53
N MET A 266 -6.32 25.00 2.89
CA MET A 266 -7.31 24.14 2.23
C MET A 266 -8.75 24.35 2.70
N GLY A 267 -8.99 25.29 3.62
CA GLY A 267 -10.32 25.57 4.18
C GLY A 267 -10.85 24.48 5.12
N LEU A 268 -9.99 23.63 5.69
CA LEU A 268 -10.38 22.60 6.63
C LEU A 268 -10.54 23.17 8.05
N ASN A 269 -11.60 22.75 8.75
CA ASN A 269 -11.79 23.03 10.18
C ASN A 269 -10.96 22.05 11.01
N VAL A 270 -9.80 22.49 11.50
CA VAL A 270 -8.83 21.64 12.21
C VAL A 270 -8.57 22.16 13.62
N LEU A 271 -8.77 21.31 14.60
CA LEU A 271 -8.37 21.51 15.98
C LEU A 271 -6.97 20.93 16.19
N GLY A 272 -5.97 21.77 16.39
CA GLY A 272 -4.62 21.38 16.76
C GLY A 272 -4.51 21.19 18.28
N ILE A 273 -4.09 20.03 18.74
CA ILE A 273 -3.96 19.68 20.15
C ILE A 273 -2.50 19.44 20.48
N ASP A 274 -1.91 20.31 21.30
CA ASP A 274 -0.58 20.06 21.86
C ASP A 274 -0.71 19.10 23.06
N ALA A 275 -0.13 17.91 22.91
CA ALA A 275 -0.15 16.86 23.92
C ALA A 275 1.25 16.29 24.22
N LYS A 276 2.31 17.00 23.81
CA LYS A 276 3.72 16.56 23.92
C LYS A 276 4.06 16.04 25.32
N ASP A 277 3.78 16.83 26.34
CA ASP A 277 4.15 16.49 27.73
C ASP A 277 3.45 15.22 28.21
N TYR A 278 2.19 15.02 27.80
CA TYR A 278 1.44 13.83 28.14
C TYR A 278 2.03 12.56 27.48
N PHE A 279 2.43 12.63 26.21
CA PHE A 279 3.11 11.52 25.57
C PHE A 279 4.48 11.23 26.20
N TYR A 280 5.27 12.26 26.52
CA TYR A 280 6.56 12.07 27.15
C TYR A 280 6.44 11.42 28.53
N GLU A 281 5.42 11.77 29.30
CA GLU A 281 5.16 11.14 30.60
C GLU A 281 4.84 9.65 30.45
N GLN A 282 3.98 9.28 29.52
CA GLN A 282 3.61 7.89 29.26
C GLN A 282 4.79 7.04 28.72
N LEU A 283 5.70 7.66 27.98
CA LEU A 283 6.87 7.00 27.37
C LEU A 283 8.10 6.97 28.29
N LYS A 284 8.04 7.59 29.46
CA LYS A 284 9.17 7.69 30.37
C LYS A 284 9.72 6.32 30.76
N GLY A 285 11.01 6.08 30.43
CA GLY A 285 11.71 4.83 30.74
C GLY A 285 11.30 3.63 29.87
N VAL A 286 10.49 3.83 28.84
CA VAL A 286 10.10 2.77 27.91
C VAL A 286 11.15 2.64 26.80
N THR A 287 11.76 1.47 26.69
CA THR A 287 12.86 1.19 25.74
C THR A 287 12.48 0.15 24.68
N GLU A 288 11.47 -0.69 24.92
CA GLU A 288 11.06 -1.75 24.02
C GLU A 288 10.19 -1.16 22.89
N PRO A 289 10.53 -1.45 21.60
CA PRO A 289 9.86 -0.85 20.44
C PRO A 289 8.36 -1.10 20.39
N GLU A 290 7.93 -2.34 20.60
CA GLU A 290 6.51 -2.72 20.56
C GLU A 290 5.70 -2.04 21.68
N LYS A 291 6.33 -1.88 22.85
CA LYS A 291 5.71 -1.18 23.98
C LYS A 291 5.56 0.33 23.69
N LYS A 292 6.58 0.95 23.07
CA LYS A 292 6.47 2.35 22.59
C LYS A 292 5.29 2.52 21.65
N ARG A 293 5.15 1.65 20.64
CA ARG A 293 4.05 1.70 19.66
C ARG A 293 2.69 1.59 20.32
N LYS A 294 2.51 0.63 21.24
CA LYS A 294 1.25 0.42 21.96
C LYS A 294 0.88 1.63 22.83
N ILE A 295 1.84 2.20 23.57
CA ILE A 295 1.61 3.38 24.40
C ILE A 295 1.24 4.58 23.53
N ILE A 296 1.97 4.84 22.45
CA ILE A 296 1.68 5.96 21.55
C ILE A 296 0.27 5.80 20.95
N GLY A 297 -0.07 4.61 20.48
CA GLY A 297 -1.40 4.34 19.93
C GLY A 297 -2.52 4.52 20.95
N SER A 298 -2.40 3.94 22.15
CA SER A 298 -3.41 4.08 23.20
C SER A 298 -3.54 5.54 23.70
N THR A 299 -2.43 6.24 23.88
CA THR A 299 -2.42 7.64 24.30
C THR A 299 -3.08 8.54 23.26
N PHE A 300 -2.82 8.28 21.96
CA PHE A 300 -3.48 9.01 20.89
C PHE A 300 -5.00 8.80 20.93
N ILE A 301 -5.46 7.55 21.12
CA ILE A 301 -6.88 7.22 21.22
C ILE A 301 -7.52 7.96 22.41
N ASP A 302 -6.89 7.98 23.58
CA ASP A 302 -7.43 8.62 24.78
C ASP A 302 -7.54 10.15 24.59
N ILE A 303 -6.55 10.78 23.97
CA ILE A 303 -6.58 12.22 23.67
C ILE A 303 -7.68 12.52 22.65
N PHE A 304 -7.73 11.72 21.57
CA PHE A 304 -8.75 11.91 20.53
C PHE A 304 -10.16 11.77 21.09
N ASP A 305 -10.43 10.71 21.88
CA ASP A 305 -11.74 10.50 22.56
C ASP A 305 -12.09 11.68 23.46
N ARG A 306 -11.13 12.15 24.27
CA ARG A 306 -11.33 13.30 25.16
C ARG A 306 -11.70 14.57 24.38
N GLU A 307 -11.02 14.86 23.30
CA GLU A 307 -11.27 16.06 22.50
C GLU A 307 -12.55 15.94 21.66
N ALA A 308 -12.81 14.77 21.11
CA ALA A 308 -14.04 14.52 20.34
C ALA A 308 -15.30 14.61 21.21
N ARG A 309 -15.24 14.21 22.50
CA ARG A 309 -16.37 14.36 23.45
C ARG A 309 -16.70 15.82 23.80
N LYS A 310 -15.79 16.76 23.55
CA LYS A 310 -16.09 18.19 23.72
C LYS A 310 -16.93 18.76 22.58
N LEU A 311 -16.96 18.05 21.44
CA LEU A 311 -17.74 18.42 20.27
C LEU A 311 -19.17 17.92 20.44
N THR A 312 -20.14 18.78 20.16
CA THR A 312 -21.58 18.45 20.29
C THR A 312 -22.09 17.79 19.02
N ASP A 313 -22.97 16.81 19.18
CA ASP A 313 -23.74 16.18 18.12
C ASP A 313 -22.91 15.44 17.03
N ILE A 314 -21.72 14.94 17.38
CA ILE A 314 -20.94 14.09 16.49
C ILE A 314 -21.61 12.72 16.38
N LYS A 315 -21.86 12.27 15.16
CA LYS A 315 -22.46 10.96 14.89
C LYS A 315 -21.51 10.00 14.15
N TRP A 316 -20.50 10.52 13.46
CA TRP A 316 -19.62 9.74 12.62
C TRP A 316 -18.14 9.97 12.95
N LEU A 317 -17.41 8.87 12.93
CA LEU A 317 -15.94 8.86 12.93
C LEU A 317 -15.47 8.55 11.50
N ALA A 318 -14.66 9.43 10.94
CA ALA A 318 -14.01 9.17 9.67
C ALA A 318 -12.60 8.59 9.85
N GLN A 319 -12.23 7.65 8.99
CA GLN A 319 -10.90 7.04 8.96
C GLN A 319 -10.34 7.03 7.54
N GLY A 320 -9.03 7.18 7.41
CA GLY A 320 -8.29 7.11 6.14
C GLY A 320 -7.88 5.69 5.77
N THR A 321 -8.70 4.68 6.07
CA THR A 321 -8.50 3.27 5.69
C THR A 321 -8.41 3.17 4.17
N ILE A 322 -7.42 2.45 3.65
CA ILE A 322 -7.21 2.20 2.22
C ILE A 322 -7.45 0.73 1.87
N TYR A 323 -7.54 0.42 0.58
CA TYR A 323 -7.94 -0.91 0.12
C TYR A 323 -7.02 -2.05 0.59
N PRO A 324 -5.68 -1.91 0.64
CA PRO A 324 -4.81 -2.93 1.24
C PRO A 324 -5.16 -3.27 2.69
N ASP A 325 -5.54 -2.28 3.52
CA ASP A 325 -5.95 -2.52 4.91
C ASP A 325 -7.22 -3.38 4.98
N VAL A 326 -8.16 -3.16 4.04
CA VAL A 326 -9.40 -3.94 3.93
C VAL A 326 -9.11 -5.39 3.54
N ILE A 327 -8.25 -5.61 2.54
CA ILE A 327 -7.89 -6.94 2.04
C ILE A 327 -7.15 -7.74 3.13
N GLU A 328 -6.19 -7.12 3.82
CA GLU A 328 -5.45 -7.77 4.90
C GLU A 328 -6.37 -8.23 6.05
N SER A 329 -7.47 -7.51 6.29
CA SER A 329 -8.47 -7.91 7.29
C SER A 329 -9.34 -9.11 6.85
N LEU A 330 -9.44 -9.38 5.55
CA LEU A 330 -10.22 -10.46 4.95
C LEU A 330 -9.39 -11.71 4.61
N SER A 331 -8.11 -11.75 5.00
CA SER A 331 -7.17 -12.78 4.55
C SER A 331 -7.66 -14.21 4.83
N ILE A 332 -7.43 -15.10 3.86
CA ILE A 332 -7.84 -16.51 3.85
C ILE A 332 -7.16 -17.31 4.98
N THR A 333 -5.99 -16.87 5.43
CA THR A 333 -5.17 -17.59 6.43
C THR A 333 -5.56 -17.30 7.88
N GLY A 334 -6.50 -16.38 8.12
CA GLY A 334 -6.95 -16.02 9.47
C GLY A 334 -5.89 -15.40 10.38
N MET A 335 -4.69 -15.18 9.87
CA MET A 335 -3.66 -14.44 10.58
C MET A 335 -3.81 -12.96 10.30
N THR A 336 -4.40 -12.24 11.24
CA THR A 336 -4.43 -10.78 11.25
C THR A 336 -3.01 -10.26 11.41
N ILE A 337 -2.32 -9.95 10.28
CA ILE A 337 -0.90 -9.58 10.29
C ILE A 337 -0.69 -8.14 10.78
N LYS A 338 -1.73 -7.28 10.76
CA LYS A 338 -1.64 -5.89 11.23
C LYS A 338 -2.90 -5.42 11.92
N SER A 339 -2.89 -5.47 13.24
CA SER A 339 -3.87 -4.78 14.10
C SER A 339 -3.58 -3.28 14.32
N HIS A 340 -2.57 -2.72 13.62
CA HIS A 340 -1.97 -1.44 14.03
C HIS A 340 -2.38 -0.21 13.20
N HIS A 341 -3.10 -0.38 12.11
CA HIS A 341 -3.52 0.76 11.26
C HIS A 341 -4.93 1.28 11.54
N ASN A 342 -5.76 0.51 12.21
CA ASN A 342 -7.07 0.96 12.65
C ASN A 342 -7.00 1.43 14.10
N VAL A 343 -7.59 2.58 14.36
CA VAL A 343 -7.89 3.07 15.70
C VAL A 343 -8.96 2.14 16.29
N GLY A 344 -8.61 0.84 16.36
CA GLY A 344 -9.50 -0.25 16.77
C GLY A 344 -10.06 0.02 18.16
N GLY A 345 -11.39 0.01 18.28
CA GLY A 345 -12.11 0.24 19.52
C GLY A 345 -12.59 1.67 19.76
N LEU A 346 -12.18 2.69 18.99
CA LEU A 346 -12.74 4.04 19.10
C LEU A 346 -14.23 4.10 18.76
N PRO A 347 -14.72 3.50 17.63
CA PRO A 347 -16.14 3.54 17.31
C PRO A 347 -17.00 2.93 18.41
N GLU A 348 -16.56 1.81 19.00
CA GLU A 348 -17.28 1.12 20.08
C GLU A 348 -17.30 1.92 21.39
N LYS A 349 -16.17 2.52 21.78
CA LYS A 349 -16.09 3.39 22.96
C LYS A 349 -16.95 4.66 22.85
N MET A 350 -17.05 5.22 21.64
CA MET A 350 -17.71 6.50 21.39
C MET A 350 -19.16 6.35 20.88
N ASN A 351 -19.60 5.15 20.56
CA ASN A 351 -20.89 4.87 19.92
C ASN A 351 -21.11 5.67 18.60
N LEU A 352 -20.03 5.86 17.82
CA LEU A 352 -20.03 6.56 16.54
C LEU A 352 -20.14 5.57 15.38
N LYS A 353 -20.80 5.99 14.31
CA LYS A 353 -20.80 5.27 13.03
C LYS A 353 -19.48 5.53 12.30
N LEU A 354 -19.01 4.53 11.54
CA LEU A 354 -17.75 4.64 10.79
C LEU A 354 -18.00 5.06 9.34
N VAL A 355 -17.16 5.95 8.83
CA VAL A 355 -17.09 6.31 7.41
C VAL A 355 -15.63 6.29 6.93
N GLU A 356 -15.39 5.60 5.81
CA GLU A 356 -14.05 5.33 5.25
C GLU A 356 -14.00 5.73 3.77
N PRO A 357 -13.75 6.99 3.45
CA PRO A 357 -13.83 7.51 2.09
C PRO A 357 -12.86 6.85 1.10
N LEU A 358 -11.75 6.31 1.57
CA LEU A 358 -10.65 5.79 0.74
C LEU A 358 -10.58 4.27 0.69
N ARG A 359 -11.52 3.56 1.30
CA ARG A 359 -11.47 2.10 1.46
C ARG A 359 -11.37 1.31 0.15
N LEU A 360 -11.68 1.93 -0.98
CA LEU A 360 -11.63 1.32 -2.31
C LEU A 360 -10.34 1.63 -3.07
N LEU A 361 -9.46 2.46 -2.54
CA LEU A 361 -8.27 2.95 -3.22
C LEU A 361 -6.99 2.28 -2.75
N PHE A 362 -6.12 1.94 -3.68
CA PHE A 362 -4.71 1.66 -3.39
C PHE A 362 -3.95 2.97 -3.06
N LYS A 363 -2.78 2.84 -2.46
CA LYS A 363 -1.97 3.99 -2.01
C LYS A 363 -1.57 4.96 -3.14
N ASP A 364 -1.25 4.44 -4.30
CA ASP A 364 -0.92 5.23 -5.49
C ASP A 364 -2.17 5.93 -6.05
N GLU A 365 -3.35 5.29 -5.99
CA GLU A 365 -4.63 5.91 -6.37
C GLU A 365 -4.99 7.06 -5.42
N VAL A 366 -4.77 6.90 -4.10
CA VAL A 366 -4.96 7.99 -3.14
C VAL A 366 -4.13 9.20 -3.50
N ARG A 367 -2.86 9.00 -3.91
CA ARG A 367 -2.01 10.11 -4.36
C ARG A 367 -2.52 10.74 -5.67
N ARG A 368 -3.02 9.95 -6.63
CA ARG A 368 -3.63 10.47 -7.86
C ARG A 368 -4.89 11.29 -7.57
N VAL A 369 -5.77 10.78 -6.71
CA VAL A 369 -6.97 11.49 -6.23
C VAL A 369 -6.58 12.77 -5.50
N GLY A 370 -5.55 12.74 -4.67
CA GLY A 370 -5.04 13.93 -3.98
C GLY A 370 -4.57 15.04 -4.94
N ARG A 371 -3.89 14.67 -6.04
CA ARG A 371 -3.48 15.64 -7.09
C ARG A 371 -4.69 16.22 -7.81
N GLU A 372 -5.67 15.40 -8.16
CA GLU A 372 -6.91 15.83 -8.81
C GLU A 372 -7.74 16.76 -7.91
N LEU A 373 -7.70 16.55 -6.59
CA LEU A 373 -8.28 17.45 -5.59
C LEU A 373 -7.53 18.78 -5.42
N GLY A 374 -6.39 18.95 -6.09
CA GLY A 374 -5.55 20.15 -6.00
C GLY A 374 -4.69 20.23 -4.75
N ILE A 375 -4.48 19.11 -4.03
CA ILE A 375 -3.59 19.06 -2.87
C ILE A 375 -2.15 19.21 -3.37
N SER A 376 -1.37 20.09 -2.71
CA SER A 376 -0.01 20.40 -3.13
C SER A 376 0.91 19.18 -3.15
N GLU A 377 1.82 19.12 -4.13
CA GLU A 377 2.81 18.03 -4.25
C GLU A 377 3.70 17.93 -3.00
N LYS A 378 3.92 19.04 -2.29
CA LYS A 378 4.64 19.06 -1.00
C LYS A 378 3.99 18.14 0.06
N LEU A 379 2.67 17.97 0.01
CA LEU A 379 1.93 17.08 0.93
C LEU A 379 1.80 15.67 0.35
N ILE A 380 1.46 15.55 -0.93
CA ILE A 380 1.24 14.25 -1.60
C ILE A 380 2.53 13.48 -1.80
N GLY A 381 3.62 14.19 -2.14
CA GLY A 381 4.95 13.63 -2.38
C GLY A 381 5.77 13.35 -1.11
N ARG A 382 5.19 13.55 0.08
CA ARG A 382 5.91 13.27 1.34
C ARG A 382 6.34 11.80 1.40
N HIS A 383 7.56 11.60 1.89
CA HIS A 383 8.05 10.27 2.24
C HIS A 383 7.12 9.62 3.28
N PRO A 384 6.96 8.28 3.25
CA PRO A 384 6.31 7.58 4.32
C PRO A 384 6.92 7.96 5.67
N PHE A 385 6.07 8.21 6.66
CA PHE A 385 6.50 8.49 8.02
C PHE A 385 5.73 7.56 8.96
N PRO A 386 6.42 6.85 9.86
CA PRO A 386 5.78 5.85 10.70
C PRO A 386 4.78 6.49 11.67
N GLY A 387 3.70 5.77 11.99
CA GLY A 387 2.68 6.24 12.93
C GLY A 387 3.22 6.66 14.30
N PRO A 388 4.19 5.93 14.90
CA PRO A 388 4.84 6.34 16.15
C PRO A 388 5.77 7.56 16.01
N GLY A 389 5.93 8.11 14.80
CA GLY A 389 6.80 9.26 14.56
C GLY A 389 8.28 8.98 14.83
N LEU A 390 8.97 9.94 15.39
CA LEU A 390 10.40 9.83 15.73
C LEU A 390 10.69 8.82 16.85
N ALA A 391 9.68 8.31 17.55
CA ALA A 391 9.89 7.34 18.62
C ALA A 391 10.62 6.07 18.18
N VAL A 392 10.35 5.57 16.96
CA VAL A 392 11.00 4.37 16.39
C VAL A 392 12.36 4.67 15.76
N ARG A 393 12.79 5.92 15.84
CA ARG A 393 14.11 6.41 15.41
C ARG A 393 14.99 6.87 16.57
N ILE A 394 14.50 6.73 17.81
CA ILE A 394 15.28 6.91 19.04
C ILE A 394 15.43 5.54 19.70
N LEU A 395 16.58 4.91 19.52
CA LEU A 395 16.85 3.62 20.13
C LEU A 395 17.03 3.80 21.65
N GLY A 396 16.25 3.05 22.43
CA GLY A 396 16.20 3.18 23.87
C GLY A 396 15.05 4.07 24.36
N ASP A 397 15.23 4.70 25.52
CA ASP A 397 14.21 5.58 26.14
C ASP A 397 14.04 6.91 25.41
N ILE A 398 12.86 7.47 25.44
CA ILE A 398 12.50 8.73 24.80
C ILE A 398 12.54 9.85 25.85
N THR A 399 13.27 10.93 25.53
CA THR A 399 13.29 12.16 26.31
C THR A 399 13.13 13.38 25.41
N PRO A 400 12.60 14.51 25.91
CA PRO A 400 12.50 15.74 25.12
C PRO A 400 13.83 16.19 24.50
N GLU A 401 14.95 16.02 25.24
CA GLU A 401 16.30 16.31 24.74
C GLU A 401 16.67 15.45 23.52
N LYS A 402 16.45 14.13 23.59
CA LYS A 402 16.75 13.20 22.50
C LYS A 402 15.89 13.48 21.28
N VAL A 403 14.62 13.77 21.49
CA VAL A 403 13.71 14.15 20.42
C VAL A 403 14.20 15.43 19.73
N HIS A 404 14.58 16.44 20.48
CA HIS A 404 15.10 17.69 19.94
C HIS A 404 16.36 17.47 19.12
N ILE A 405 17.33 16.71 19.63
CA ILE A 405 18.55 16.34 18.88
C ILE A 405 18.20 15.66 17.56
N LEU A 406 17.29 14.70 17.60
CA LEU A 406 16.89 13.96 16.39
C LEU A 406 16.12 14.87 15.41
N GLN A 407 15.25 15.76 15.88
CA GLN A 407 14.53 16.73 15.05
C GLN A 407 15.50 17.66 14.31
N GLU A 408 16.53 18.15 14.98
CA GLU A 408 17.53 19.03 14.36
C GLU A 408 18.35 18.27 13.30
N ALA A 409 18.84 17.07 13.63
CA ALA A 409 19.61 16.25 12.70
C ALA A 409 18.78 15.80 11.48
N ASP A 410 17.55 15.35 11.70
CA ASP A 410 16.62 14.92 10.64
C ASP A 410 16.26 16.11 9.73
N HIS A 411 16.05 17.30 10.29
CA HIS A 411 15.78 18.51 9.51
C HIS A 411 16.95 18.85 8.57
N ILE A 412 18.18 18.80 9.04
CA ILE A 412 19.38 19.05 8.21
C ILE A 412 19.46 18.05 7.06
N PHE A 413 19.23 16.76 7.34
CA PHE A 413 19.31 15.73 6.32
C PHE A 413 18.21 15.86 5.28
N ILE A 414 16.96 16.00 5.71
CA ILE A 414 15.79 16.12 4.82
C ILE A 414 15.85 17.40 3.99
N GLN A 415 16.21 18.55 4.61
CA GLN A 415 16.36 19.79 3.88
C GLN A 415 17.52 19.70 2.87
N GLY A 416 18.60 19.06 3.26
CA GLY A 416 19.72 18.80 2.36
C GLY A 416 19.31 17.96 1.13
N LEU A 417 18.49 16.92 1.31
CA LEU A 417 17.94 16.14 0.19
C LEU A 417 17.08 17.00 -0.75
N ILE A 418 16.26 17.90 -0.19
CA ILE A 418 15.42 18.82 -0.97
C ILE A 418 16.29 19.81 -1.76
N ASP A 419 17.24 20.45 -1.11
CA ASP A 419 18.10 21.48 -1.70
C ASP A 419 19.03 20.95 -2.82
N ASN A 420 19.25 19.63 -2.86
CA ASN A 420 20.08 18.96 -3.88
C ASN A 420 19.27 18.11 -4.86
N ASP A 421 17.95 18.28 -4.94
CA ASP A 421 17.06 17.50 -5.83
C ASP A 421 17.15 15.98 -5.66
N LEU A 422 17.46 15.52 -4.43
CA LEU A 422 17.59 14.09 -4.07
C LEU A 422 16.34 13.55 -3.37
N TYR A 423 15.49 14.42 -2.81
CA TYR A 423 14.32 14.01 -2.03
C TYR A 423 13.40 13.07 -2.79
N ASN A 424 13.03 13.41 -4.02
CA ASN A 424 12.15 12.61 -4.86
C ASN A 424 12.84 11.39 -5.50
N LYS A 425 14.17 11.26 -5.36
CA LYS A 425 14.92 10.10 -5.85
C LYS A 425 15.00 8.96 -4.84
N VAL A 426 14.58 9.18 -3.60
CA VAL A 426 14.54 8.16 -2.56
C VAL A 426 13.10 7.95 -2.12
N TRP A 427 12.77 6.72 -1.74
CA TRP A 427 11.42 6.36 -1.31
C TRP A 427 11.12 6.84 0.12
N GLN A 428 12.13 6.71 1.01
CA GLN A 428 12.07 7.18 2.40
C GLN A 428 13.46 7.56 2.88
N ALA A 429 13.53 8.62 3.66
CA ALA A 429 14.75 9.03 4.34
C ALA A 429 14.47 9.54 5.76
N GLY A 430 15.48 9.42 6.62
CA GLY A 430 15.44 9.92 7.99
C GLY A 430 16.73 9.69 8.74
N VAL A 431 16.79 10.22 9.94
CA VAL A 431 17.90 10.06 10.86
C VAL A 431 17.47 9.21 12.04
N VAL A 432 18.37 8.36 12.54
CA VAL A 432 18.17 7.51 13.73
C VAL A 432 19.17 7.93 14.80
N LEU A 433 18.70 8.18 16.01
CA LEU A 433 19.53 8.48 17.16
C LEU A 433 19.99 7.17 17.82
N LEU A 434 21.28 6.92 17.80
CA LEU A 434 21.87 5.70 18.36
C LEU A 434 22.08 5.81 19.87
N PRO A 435 21.93 4.71 20.63
CA PRO A 435 22.06 4.69 22.09
C PRO A 435 23.51 4.68 22.58
N VAL A 436 24.44 5.02 21.69
CA VAL A 436 25.89 4.99 21.96
C VAL A 436 26.47 6.39 22.00
N GLN A 437 27.42 6.60 22.90
CA GLN A 437 28.24 7.79 22.92
C GLN A 437 29.64 7.46 22.36
N SER A 438 30.15 8.35 21.56
CA SER A 438 31.49 8.21 20.97
C SER A 438 32.42 9.32 21.43
N VAL A 439 33.70 8.99 21.47
CA VAL A 439 34.77 9.98 21.73
C VAL A 439 34.89 10.88 20.50
N GLY A 440 34.85 12.18 20.72
CA GLY A 440 35.17 13.21 19.74
C GLY A 440 36.22 14.15 20.27
N VAL A 441 36.78 14.95 19.38
CA VAL A 441 37.71 16.07 19.71
C VAL A 441 37.08 17.31 19.08
N MET A 442 36.63 18.24 19.90
CA MET A 442 36.10 19.53 19.45
C MET A 442 36.95 20.66 20.08
N GLY A 443 37.68 21.38 19.23
CA GLY A 443 38.74 22.26 19.69
C GLY A 443 39.86 21.43 20.32
N ASP A 444 40.31 21.82 21.51
CA ASP A 444 41.38 21.12 22.25
C ASP A 444 40.85 20.17 23.33
N GLU A 445 39.52 19.94 23.39
CA GLU A 445 38.90 19.12 24.41
C GLU A 445 38.28 17.81 23.84
N ARG A 446 38.33 16.74 24.65
CA ARG A 446 37.64 15.49 24.36
C ARG A 446 36.16 15.64 24.69
N THR A 447 35.31 15.25 23.76
CA THR A 447 33.84 15.20 23.96
C THR A 447 33.36 13.77 23.95
N TYR A 448 32.25 13.52 24.66
CA TYR A 448 31.53 12.25 24.68
C TYR A 448 30.09 12.54 24.29
N GLU A 449 29.77 12.42 23.01
CA GLU A 449 28.48 12.75 22.48
C GLU A 449 27.88 11.60 21.67
N ARG A 450 26.64 11.72 21.29
CA ARG A 450 25.89 10.65 20.60
C ARG A 450 26.31 10.53 19.14
N ALA A 451 26.03 9.34 18.60
CA ALA A 451 26.10 9.08 17.17
C ALA A 451 24.69 9.07 16.57
N VAL A 452 24.58 9.50 15.32
CA VAL A 452 23.36 9.37 14.52
C VAL A 452 23.63 8.57 13.26
N ALA A 453 22.63 7.79 12.80
CA ALA A 453 22.67 7.07 11.53
C ALA A 453 21.73 7.75 10.53
N LEU A 454 22.26 8.11 9.37
CA LEU A 454 21.44 8.49 8.22
C LEU A 454 20.92 7.23 7.55
N ARG A 455 19.65 7.21 7.21
CA ARG A 455 18.99 6.13 6.46
C ARG A 455 18.26 6.71 5.28
N ALA A 456 18.56 6.25 4.06
CA ALA A 456 17.78 6.54 2.86
C ALA A 456 17.64 5.27 2.02
N VAL A 457 16.44 4.98 1.57
CA VAL A 457 16.14 3.73 0.85
C VAL A 457 15.38 3.98 -0.44
N LEU A 458 15.60 3.06 -1.39
CA LEU A 458 14.84 2.91 -2.63
C LEU A 458 13.89 1.74 -2.47
N SER A 459 12.63 1.92 -2.83
CA SER A 459 11.63 0.87 -2.82
C SER A 459 10.50 1.23 -3.78
N THR A 460 9.74 0.23 -4.22
CA THR A 460 8.49 0.44 -4.98
C THR A 460 7.25 0.24 -4.12
N ASP A 461 7.30 -0.67 -3.17
CA ASP A 461 6.15 -1.14 -2.40
C ASP A 461 6.38 -1.20 -0.87
N GLY A 462 7.61 -0.95 -0.42
CA GLY A 462 8.02 -1.08 0.99
C GLY A 462 8.22 -2.51 1.47
N MET A 463 7.96 -3.53 0.65
CA MET A 463 8.20 -4.94 1.00
C MET A 463 9.67 -5.29 0.88
N THR A 464 10.29 -4.85 -0.20
CA THR A 464 11.74 -4.92 -0.42
C THR A 464 12.29 -3.50 -0.53
N ALA A 465 13.50 -3.28 -0.06
CA ALA A 465 14.18 -1.99 -0.18
C ALA A 465 15.69 -2.17 -0.28
N ASP A 466 16.29 -1.33 -1.08
CA ASP A 466 17.75 -1.19 -1.12
C ASP A 466 18.16 0.18 -0.57
N TRP A 467 19.39 0.29 -0.08
CA TRP A 467 19.89 1.58 0.39
C TRP A 467 20.17 2.52 -0.79
N ALA A 468 19.92 3.80 -0.62
CA ALA A 468 20.13 4.79 -1.66
C ALA A 468 21.59 5.19 -1.80
N HIS A 469 22.14 5.13 -3.01
CA HIS A 469 23.51 5.57 -3.32
C HIS A 469 23.56 7.10 -3.44
N LEU A 470 23.56 7.78 -2.28
CA LEU A 470 23.68 9.24 -2.24
C LEU A 470 25.14 9.68 -2.56
N PRO A 471 25.33 10.85 -3.22
CA PRO A 471 26.66 11.36 -3.51
C PRO A 471 27.53 11.53 -2.25
N TYR A 472 28.79 11.17 -2.32
CA TYR A 472 29.71 11.25 -1.15
C TYR A 472 29.89 12.69 -0.66
N GLU A 473 29.97 13.67 -1.57
CA GLU A 473 30.06 15.08 -1.21
C GLU A 473 28.82 15.56 -0.45
N PHE A 474 27.63 15.07 -0.84
CA PHE A 474 26.39 15.35 -0.13
C PHE A 474 26.43 14.76 1.28
N LEU A 475 26.81 13.48 1.44
CA LEU A 475 26.93 12.84 2.75
C LEU A 475 27.96 13.54 3.64
N ALA A 476 29.11 13.92 3.08
CA ALA A 476 30.15 14.67 3.80
C ALA A 476 29.63 16.03 4.28
N LYS A 477 28.93 16.76 3.42
CA LYS A 477 28.31 18.05 3.78
C LYS A 477 27.29 17.91 4.89
N VAL A 478 26.36 16.95 4.77
CA VAL A 478 25.32 16.69 5.78
C VAL A 478 25.94 16.29 7.12
N SER A 479 26.96 15.42 7.10
CA SER A 479 27.69 15.02 8.30
C SER A 479 28.33 16.22 9.00
N ASN A 480 29.02 17.10 8.25
CA ASN A 480 29.60 18.31 8.80
C ASN A 480 28.54 19.27 9.35
N ASP A 481 27.44 19.45 8.62
CA ASP A 481 26.36 20.32 9.07
C ASP A 481 25.71 19.82 10.36
N ILE A 482 25.48 18.51 10.50
CA ILE A 482 24.91 17.91 11.72
C ILE A 482 25.89 18.10 12.89
N ILE A 483 27.15 17.73 12.74
CA ILE A 483 28.14 17.80 13.83
C ILE A 483 28.35 19.26 14.30
N ASN A 484 28.32 20.21 13.38
CA ASN A 484 28.56 21.62 13.73
C ASN A 484 27.32 22.34 14.28
N LYS A 485 26.11 21.92 13.90
CA LYS A 485 24.87 22.64 14.22
C LYS A 485 24.02 21.96 15.31
N VAL A 486 24.18 20.63 15.49
CA VAL A 486 23.39 19.84 16.44
C VAL A 486 24.25 19.51 17.67
N ARG A 487 24.00 20.21 18.76
CA ARG A 487 24.70 19.93 20.04
C ARG A 487 24.32 18.54 20.54
N GLY A 488 25.30 17.79 21.02
CA GLY A 488 25.12 16.42 21.54
C GLY A 488 25.33 15.33 20.50
N VAL A 489 25.80 15.68 19.28
CA VAL A 489 26.18 14.74 18.22
C VAL A 489 27.59 15.02 17.72
N ASN A 490 28.47 14.02 17.80
CA ASN A 490 29.85 14.13 17.29
C ASN A 490 30.19 13.07 16.24
N ARG A 491 29.24 12.25 15.84
CA ARG A 491 29.43 11.19 14.84
C ARG A 491 28.21 10.94 13.98
N VAL A 492 28.42 10.85 12.68
CA VAL A 492 27.41 10.49 11.69
C VAL A 492 27.84 9.24 10.95
N VAL A 493 26.96 8.26 10.82
CA VAL A 493 27.14 7.05 9.99
C VAL A 493 26.05 6.96 8.94
N TYR A 494 26.25 6.17 7.89
CA TYR A 494 25.24 5.91 6.86
C TYR A 494 24.91 4.42 6.84
N ASP A 495 23.62 4.07 6.96
CA ASP A 495 23.15 2.70 6.96
C ASP A 495 22.99 2.20 5.51
N ILE A 496 23.79 1.21 5.15
CA ILE A 496 23.85 0.58 3.81
C ILE A 496 23.18 -0.81 3.77
N SER A 497 22.27 -1.08 4.69
CA SER A 497 21.59 -2.39 4.77
C SER A 497 20.36 -2.45 3.87
N SER A 498 20.17 -3.56 3.15
CA SER A 498 19.01 -3.82 2.32
C SER A 498 17.91 -4.53 3.11
N LYS A 499 16.66 -4.42 2.69
CA LYS A 499 15.53 -5.19 3.21
C LYS A 499 15.07 -6.23 2.17
N PRO A 500 15.06 -7.55 2.46
CA PRO A 500 15.64 -8.17 3.67
C PRO A 500 17.17 -8.17 3.67
N PRO A 501 17.87 -8.50 4.76
CA PRO A 501 17.34 -8.98 6.05
C PRO A 501 16.96 -7.86 7.03
N SER A 502 17.43 -6.61 6.82
CA SER A 502 17.06 -5.51 7.71
C SER A 502 15.63 -5.01 7.43
N THR A 503 15.15 -4.09 8.27
CA THR A 503 13.91 -3.35 8.05
C THR A 503 14.22 -1.94 7.53
N ILE A 504 13.20 -1.19 7.10
CA ILE A 504 13.38 0.19 6.67
C ILE A 504 13.60 1.08 7.89
N GLU A 505 12.71 1.00 8.89
CA GLU A 505 12.91 1.62 10.20
C GLU A 505 13.74 0.70 11.11
N TRP A 506 14.43 1.25 12.10
CA TRP A 506 15.29 0.50 13.00
C TRP A 506 14.54 -0.13 14.19
N GLU A 507 13.40 0.45 14.60
CA GLU A 507 12.49 -0.11 15.61
C GLU A 507 11.07 -0.31 15.07
#